data_55b54908d891b2f0b00358b3d5633a50
#
_entry.id   55b54908d891b2f0b00358b3d5633a50
#
_cell.length_a   1.000
_cell.length_b   1.000
_cell.length_c   1.000
_cell.angle_alpha   90.00
_cell.angle_beta   90.00
_cell.angle_gamma   90.00
#
_symmetry.space_group_name_H-M   'P 1'
#
loop_
_entity.id
_entity.type
_entity.pdbx_description
1 polymer ?
#
loop_
_entity_poly.entity_id
_entity_poly.type
_entity_poly.pdbx_seq_one_letter_code
_entity_poly.pdbx_strand_id
1 'polypeptide(L)'
;MQIAIDGPAGAGKSTVAKMVADKLGYLYIDTGAMYRALTYFVLQEGLDPHSEEQVYQLLQKMDLRLIPSTDTGVSCRVFIGEQEITEEIRKPTVSQYVSIVASHSSVRTAMVELQRRMAALNDVVMDGRDIGTTVLPNADLKIFLSASVEERAKRRYQELLSKGVVLDFDQLIADTNFISLKTTYTPDWFVIS
;
A
#
# COMPACT_ATOMS: atom_id res chain seq x y z
N MET A 1 -12.45 12.24 -11.70
CA MET A 1 -12.52 12.43 -10.25
C MET A 1 -11.41 11.64 -9.56
N GLN A 2 -10.78 12.21 -8.54
CA GLN A 2 -9.71 11.57 -7.77
C GLN A 2 -10.10 11.47 -6.30
N ILE A 3 -10.08 10.26 -5.75
CA ILE A 3 -10.40 9.99 -4.35
C ILE A 3 -9.15 9.43 -3.67
N ALA A 4 -8.67 10.13 -2.65
CA ALA A 4 -7.54 9.72 -1.82
C ALA A 4 -8.03 9.12 -0.50
N ILE A 5 -7.57 7.91 -0.16
CA ILE A 5 -7.90 7.25 1.11
C ILE A 5 -6.60 6.93 1.85
N ASP A 6 -6.34 7.67 2.91
CA ASP A 6 -5.15 7.49 3.74
C ASP A 6 -5.49 6.93 5.12
N GLY A 7 -4.49 6.51 5.83
CA GLY A 7 -4.63 5.99 7.19
C GLY A 7 -3.63 4.89 7.53
N PRO A 8 -3.58 4.45 8.79
CA PRO A 8 -2.59 3.48 9.26
C PRO A 8 -2.82 2.07 8.67
N ALA A 9 -1.82 1.20 8.83
CA ALA A 9 -1.93 -0.22 8.44
C ALA A 9 -3.05 -0.90 9.25
N GLY A 10 -3.82 -1.78 8.62
CA GLY A 10 -4.91 -2.51 9.27
C GLY A 10 -6.20 -1.69 9.49
N ALA A 11 -6.27 -0.42 9.05
CA ALA A 11 -7.49 0.40 9.19
C ALA A 11 -8.64 -0.03 8.25
N GLY A 12 -8.39 -0.89 7.28
CA GLY A 12 -9.40 -1.34 6.31
C GLY A 12 -9.45 -0.54 5.01
N LYS A 13 -8.46 0.32 4.76
CA LYS A 13 -8.40 1.21 3.57
C LYS A 13 -8.61 0.48 2.25
N SER A 14 -7.84 -0.57 2.00
CA SER A 14 -7.87 -1.28 0.71
C SER A 14 -9.24 -1.94 0.46
N THR A 15 -9.91 -2.41 1.52
CA THR A 15 -11.28 -2.94 1.42
C THR A 15 -12.27 -1.84 1.04
N VAL A 16 -12.23 -0.71 1.75
CA VAL A 16 -13.13 0.43 1.47
C VAL A 16 -12.84 1.03 0.10
N ALA A 17 -11.55 1.24 -0.23
CA ALA A 17 -11.14 1.82 -1.51
C ALA A 17 -11.60 0.97 -2.70
N LYS A 18 -11.42 -0.36 -2.61
CA LYS A 18 -11.92 -1.28 -3.64
C LYS A 18 -13.45 -1.21 -3.78
N MET A 19 -14.18 -1.28 -2.66
CA MET A 19 -15.66 -1.20 -2.70
C MET A 19 -16.15 0.13 -3.30
N VAL A 20 -15.49 1.24 -3.02
CA VAL A 20 -15.82 2.55 -3.58
C VAL A 20 -15.51 2.57 -5.07
N ALA A 21 -14.34 2.10 -5.48
CA ALA A 21 -13.94 2.02 -6.88
C ALA A 21 -14.90 1.15 -7.70
N ASP A 22 -15.25 -0.04 -7.20
CA ASP A 22 -16.19 -0.96 -7.86
C ASP A 22 -17.58 -0.32 -8.03
N LYS A 23 -18.08 0.38 -7.00
CA LYS A 23 -19.39 1.05 -7.05
C LYS A 23 -19.44 2.23 -8.01
N LEU A 24 -18.33 2.95 -8.17
CA LEU A 24 -18.24 4.13 -9.01
C LEU A 24 -17.75 3.80 -10.44
N GLY A 25 -17.25 2.59 -10.68
CA GLY A 25 -16.60 2.22 -11.95
C GLY A 25 -15.24 2.92 -12.12
N TYR A 26 -14.55 3.24 -11.03
CA TYR A 26 -13.26 3.93 -11.04
C TYR A 26 -12.10 2.95 -10.99
N LEU A 27 -10.94 3.39 -11.48
CA LEU A 27 -9.70 2.62 -11.34
C LEU A 27 -9.26 2.60 -9.86
N TYR A 28 -9.04 1.41 -9.31
CA TYR A 28 -8.46 1.23 -7.98
C TYR A 28 -6.94 1.09 -8.05
N ILE A 29 -6.21 1.88 -7.26
CA ILE A 29 -4.74 1.85 -7.15
C ILE A 29 -4.33 1.59 -5.70
N ASP A 30 -3.79 0.40 -5.43
CA ASP A 30 -3.17 0.01 -4.15
C ASP A 30 -1.69 0.40 -4.16
N THR A 31 -1.36 1.56 -3.58
CA THR A 31 0.04 2.01 -3.54
C THR A 31 0.91 1.15 -2.63
N GLY A 32 0.33 0.55 -1.60
CA GLY A 32 1.03 -0.42 -0.75
C GLY A 32 1.46 -1.67 -1.54
N ALA A 33 0.61 -2.15 -2.45
CA ALA A 33 0.96 -3.25 -3.35
C ALA A 33 2.11 -2.87 -4.30
N MET A 34 2.15 -1.62 -4.79
CA MET A 34 3.25 -1.13 -5.65
C MET A 34 4.61 -1.17 -4.93
N TYR A 35 4.69 -0.66 -3.70
CA TYR A 35 5.93 -0.73 -2.90
C TYR A 35 6.32 -2.17 -2.54
N ARG A 36 5.34 -3.03 -2.26
CA ARG A 36 5.57 -4.46 -2.02
C ARG A 36 6.08 -5.17 -3.26
N ALA A 37 5.56 -4.85 -4.45
CA ALA A 37 6.02 -5.39 -5.71
C ALA A 37 7.49 -5.03 -5.97
N LEU A 38 7.86 -3.77 -5.78
CA LEU A 38 9.26 -3.35 -5.88
C LEU A 38 10.14 -4.09 -4.87
N THR A 39 9.70 -4.19 -3.60
CA THR A 39 10.45 -4.91 -2.56
C THR A 39 10.64 -6.38 -2.91
N TYR A 40 9.59 -7.05 -3.38
CA TYR A 40 9.68 -8.43 -3.85
C TYR A 40 10.70 -8.58 -4.98
N PHE A 41 10.66 -7.67 -5.96
CA PHE A 41 11.57 -7.70 -7.11
C PHE A 41 13.03 -7.47 -6.70
N VAL A 42 13.29 -6.55 -5.76
CA VAL A 42 14.62 -6.34 -5.16
C VAL A 42 15.15 -7.63 -4.52
N LEU A 43 14.31 -8.31 -3.73
CA LEU A 43 14.68 -9.55 -3.06
C LEU A 43 14.89 -10.70 -4.05
N GLN A 44 14.08 -10.78 -5.12
CA GLN A 44 14.18 -11.81 -6.15
C GLN A 44 15.46 -11.67 -6.96
N GLU A 45 15.86 -10.43 -7.28
CA GLU A 45 17.12 -10.13 -7.99
C GLU A 45 18.37 -10.24 -7.08
N GLY A 46 18.19 -10.57 -5.80
CA GLY A 46 19.30 -10.68 -4.84
C GLY A 46 19.97 -9.37 -4.52
N LEU A 47 19.28 -8.24 -4.72
CA LEU A 47 19.81 -6.90 -4.44
C LEU A 47 19.62 -6.53 -2.97
N ASP A 48 20.42 -5.59 -2.48
CA ASP A 48 20.31 -5.10 -1.10
C ASP A 48 19.16 -4.09 -0.96
N PRO A 49 18.10 -4.40 -0.17
CA PRO A 49 17.02 -3.46 0.08
C PRO A 49 17.43 -2.15 0.74
N HIS A 50 18.61 -2.09 1.38
CA HIS A 50 19.15 -0.89 1.99
C HIS A 50 19.91 0.01 0.99
N SER A 51 20.24 -0.51 -0.19
CA SER A 51 20.93 0.26 -1.23
C SER A 51 19.93 1.05 -2.07
N GLU A 52 19.77 2.34 -1.75
CA GLU A 52 18.86 3.25 -2.49
C GLU A 52 19.12 3.24 -3.99
N GLU A 53 20.40 3.25 -4.39
CA GLU A 53 20.81 3.26 -5.79
C GLU A 53 20.35 2.00 -6.54
N GLN A 54 20.58 0.80 -5.97
CA GLN A 54 20.18 -0.46 -6.60
C GLN A 54 18.66 -0.57 -6.73
N VAL A 55 17.95 -0.20 -5.66
CA VAL A 55 16.48 -0.20 -5.64
C VAL A 55 15.91 0.78 -6.67
N TYR A 56 16.47 1.99 -6.76
CA TYR A 56 16.04 2.98 -7.74
C TYR A 56 16.27 2.52 -9.17
N GLN A 57 17.44 1.97 -9.48
CA GLN A 57 17.75 1.46 -10.81
C GLN A 57 16.83 0.31 -11.22
N LEU A 58 16.47 -0.56 -10.27
CA LEU A 58 15.52 -1.64 -10.52
C LEU A 58 14.11 -1.10 -10.79
N LEU A 59 13.65 -0.10 -10.02
CA LEU A 59 12.36 0.55 -10.23
C LEU A 59 12.23 1.15 -11.63
N GLN A 60 13.30 1.75 -12.16
CA GLN A 60 13.29 2.33 -13.51
C GLN A 60 13.07 1.30 -14.64
N LYS A 61 13.36 0.04 -14.37
CA LYS A 61 13.23 -1.08 -15.32
C LYS A 61 11.97 -1.93 -15.07
N MET A 62 11.28 -1.67 -13.98
CA MET A 62 10.15 -2.49 -13.54
C MET A 62 8.90 -2.21 -14.38
N ASP A 63 8.42 -3.21 -15.12
CA ASP A 63 7.11 -3.17 -15.77
C ASP A 63 6.03 -3.64 -14.79
N LEU A 64 5.56 -2.71 -13.95
CA LEU A 64 4.53 -2.96 -12.94
C LEU A 64 3.14 -2.73 -13.50
N ARG A 65 2.28 -3.74 -13.38
CA ARG A 65 0.86 -3.65 -13.75
C ARG A 65 -0.04 -4.07 -12.58
N LEU A 66 -1.07 -3.26 -12.32
CA LEU A 66 -2.14 -3.54 -11.36
C LEU A 66 -3.42 -3.81 -12.15
N ILE A 67 -4.04 -4.96 -11.92
CA ILE A 67 -5.27 -5.35 -12.59
C ILE A 67 -6.36 -5.52 -11.52
N PRO A 68 -7.55 -4.89 -11.68
CA PRO A 68 -8.67 -5.10 -10.76
C PRO A 68 -8.95 -6.59 -10.57
N SER A 69 -9.17 -7.01 -9.32
CA SER A 69 -9.53 -8.39 -9.00
C SER A 69 -11.02 -8.50 -8.68
N THR A 70 -11.67 -9.52 -9.19
CA THR A 70 -13.05 -9.90 -8.83
C THR A 70 -13.05 -10.84 -7.62
N ASP A 71 -11.89 -11.36 -7.20
CA ASP A 71 -11.80 -12.33 -6.12
C ASP A 71 -11.98 -11.68 -4.75
N THR A 72 -12.70 -12.37 -3.87
CA THR A 72 -12.88 -11.95 -2.49
C THR A 72 -11.56 -12.04 -1.73
N GLY A 73 -11.18 -10.94 -1.05
CA GLY A 73 -9.95 -10.89 -0.25
C GLY A 73 -8.69 -10.43 -1.01
N VAL A 74 -8.75 -10.31 -2.33
CA VAL A 74 -7.67 -9.75 -3.15
C VAL A 74 -8.08 -8.38 -3.66
N SER A 75 -7.33 -7.34 -3.29
CA SER A 75 -7.66 -5.97 -3.69
C SER A 75 -7.41 -5.72 -5.19
N CYS A 76 -6.26 -6.17 -5.67
CA CYS A 76 -5.88 -6.16 -7.08
C CYS A 76 -4.90 -7.30 -7.35
N ARG A 77 -4.82 -7.75 -8.60
CA ARG A 77 -3.77 -8.65 -9.09
C ARG A 77 -2.56 -7.81 -9.50
N VAL A 78 -1.37 -8.26 -9.13
CA VAL A 78 -0.12 -7.54 -9.32
C VAL A 78 0.81 -8.33 -10.22
N PHE A 79 1.36 -7.66 -11.22
CA PHE A 79 2.27 -8.27 -12.19
C PHE A 79 3.56 -7.46 -12.33
N ILE A 80 4.67 -8.17 -12.54
CA ILE A 80 5.91 -7.61 -13.08
C ILE A 80 6.14 -8.29 -14.43
N GLY A 81 6.09 -7.50 -15.51
CA GLY A 81 6.05 -8.08 -16.85
C GLY A 81 4.86 -9.03 -17.00
N GLU A 82 5.12 -10.28 -17.40
CA GLU A 82 4.09 -11.32 -17.53
C GLU A 82 3.87 -12.16 -16.26
N GLN A 83 4.73 -12.00 -15.25
CA GLN A 83 4.66 -12.79 -14.03
C GLN A 83 3.65 -12.17 -13.05
N GLU A 84 2.64 -12.94 -12.65
CA GLU A 84 1.79 -12.58 -11.52
C GLU A 84 2.51 -12.83 -10.20
N ILE A 85 2.47 -11.83 -9.31
CA ILE A 85 3.15 -11.84 -8.01
C ILE A 85 2.20 -11.47 -6.86
N THR A 86 0.91 -11.60 -7.06
CA THR A 86 -0.15 -11.18 -6.12
C THR A 86 0.01 -11.76 -4.72
N GLU A 87 0.37 -13.04 -4.62
CA GLU A 87 0.58 -13.72 -3.33
C GLU A 87 2.00 -13.50 -2.82
N GLU A 88 2.98 -13.43 -3.72
CA GLU A 88 4.39 -13.26 -3.38
C GLU A 88 4.66 -11.95 -2.64
N ILE A 89 4.02 -10.87 -3.04
CA ILE A 89 4.18 -9.57 -2.38
C ILE A 89 3.64 -9.51 -0.95
N ARG A 90 2.87 -10.52 -0.53
CA ARG A 90 2.27 -10.63 0.81
C ARG A 90 3.08 -11.50 1.77
N LYS A 91 4.19 -12.08 1.31
CA LYS A 91 5.08 -12.92 2.14
C LYS A 91 5.68 -12.10 3.29
N PRO A 92 5.96 -12.75 4.44
CA PRO A 92 6.59 -12.07 5.59
C PRO A 92 7.91 -11.39 5.24
N THR A 93 8.73 -12.01 4.38
CA THR A 93 10.00 -11.45 3.92
C THR A 93 9.84 -10.11 3.22
N VAL A 94 8.82 -9.95 2.37
CA VAL A 94 8.50 -8.66 1.74
C VAL A 94 8.07 -7.63 2.78
N SER A 95 7.23 -8.05 3.74
CA SER A 95 6.75 -7.17 4.81
C SER A 95 7.87 -6.62 5.70
N GLN A 96 8.95 -7.39 5.87
CA GLN A 96 10.12 -7.00 6.65
C GLN A 96 10.89 -5.82 6.02
N TYR A 97 10.99 -5.77 4.70
CA TYR A 97 11.83 -4.80 3.99
C TYR A 97 11.05 -3.66 3.32
N VAL A 98 9.73 -3.78 3.15
CA VAL A 98 8.94 -2.78 2.40
C VAL A 98 9.04 -1.37 2.97
N SER A 99 9.15 -1.20 4.30
CA SER A 99 9.31 0.12 4.91
C SER A 99 10.68 0.74 4.64
N ILE A 100 11.72 -0.07 4.52
CA ILE A 100 13.07 0.35 4.16
C ILE A 100 13.08 0.84 2.71
N VAL A 101 12.60 0.01 1.79
CA VAL A 101 12.47 0.36 0.37
C VAL A 101 11.65 1.63 0.16
N ALA A 102 10.53 1.78 0.88
CA ALA A 102 9.66 2.96 0.80
C ALA A 102 10.26 4.21 1.47
N SER A 103 11.32 4.10 2.27
CA SER A 103 11.98 5.24 2.91
C SER A 103 13.03 5.92 2.03
N HIS A 104 13.49 5.26 0.97
CA HIS A 104 14.46 5.82 0.03
C HIS A 104 13.88 7.01 -0.75
N SER A 105 14.55 8.14 -0.72
CA SER A 105 14.02 9.40 -1.27
C SER A 105 13.81 9.35 -2.78
N SER A 106 14.80 8.84 -3.54
CA SER A 106 14.72 8.72 -4.99
C SER A 106 13.65 7.72 -5.44
N VAL A 107 13.53 6.59 -4.73
CA VAL A 107 12.51 5.57 -4.96
C VAL A 107 11.12 6.15 -4.72
N ARG A 108 10.95 6.89 -3.62
CA ARG A 108 9.68 7.52 -3.29
C ARG A 108 9.27 8.54 -4.35
N THR A 109 10.18 9.40 -4.79
CA THR A 109 9.93 10.39 -5.85
C THR A 109 9.47 9.70 -7.13
N ALA A 110 10.20 8.70 -7.62
CA ALA A 110 9.85 7.98 -8.83
C ALA A 110 8.52 7.21 -8.71
N MET A 111 8.25 6.62 -7.52
CA MET A 111 7.00 5.91 -7.28
C MET A 111 5.80 6.88 -7.26
N VAL A 112 5.93 8.06 -6.66
CA VAL A 112 4.90 9.12 -6.69
C VAL A 112 4.60 9.57 -8.11
N GLU A 113 5.64 9.74 -8.94
CA GLU A 113 5.44 10.08 -10.35
C GLU A 113 4.71 8.98 -11.12
N LEU A 114 5.05 7.71 -10.87
CA LEU A 114 4.35 6.57 -11.46
C LEU A 114 2.86 6.55 -11.06
N GLN A 115 2.57 6.71 -9.77
CA GLN A 115 1.20 6.79 -9.23
C GLN A 115 0.41 7.93 -9.85
N ARG A 116 1.01 9.13 -9.99
CA ARG A 116 0.38 10.29 -10.64
C ARG A 116 0.08 10.03 -12.11
N ARG A 117 1.00 9.39 -12.84
CA ARG A 117 0.76 9.01 -14.24
C ARG A 117 -0.42 8.05 -14.40
N MET A 118 -0.54 7.06 -13.49
CA MET A 118 -1.67 6.13 -13.49
C MET A 118 -3.00 6.86 -13.20
N ALA A 119 -2.98 7.85 -12.30
CA ALA A 119 -4.15 8.63 -11.92
C ALA A 119 -4.57 9.69 -12.95
N ALA A 120 -3.65 10.13 -13.82
CA ALA A 120 -3.89 11.27 -14.73
C ALA A 120 -4.93 10.99 -15.82
N LEU A 121 -5.08 9.73 -16.21
CA LEU A 121 -5.91 9.33 -17.36
C LEU A 121 -7.26 8.74 -16.97
N ASN A 122 -7.54 8.60 -15.66
CA ASN A 122 -8.71 7.90 -15.18
C ASN A 122 -9.34 8.61 -13.99
N ASP A 123 -10.62 8.33 -13.77
CA ASP A 123 -11.21 8.52 -12.44
C ASP A 123 -10.66 7.42 -11.53
N VAL A 124 -10.13 7.81 -10.35
CA VAL A 124 -9.38 6.87 -9.49
C VAL A 124 -9.82 6.91 -8.04
N VAL A 125 -9.72 5.76 -7.39
CA VAL A 125 -9.64 5.63 -5.93
C VAL A 125 -8.26 5.08 -5.61
N MET A 126 -7.47 5.83 -4.85
CA MET A 126 -6.11 5.46 -4.47
C MET A 126 -5.99 5.39 -2.96
N ASP A 127 -5.44 4.29 -2.44
CA ASP A 127 -5.18 4.16 -1.01
C ASP A 127 -3.69 4.06 -0.67
N GLY A 128 -3.36 4.64 0.50
CA GLY A 128 -1.97 4.67 0.97
C GLY A 128 -1.78 5.25 2.36
N ARG A 129 -0.75 6.10 2.50
CA ARG A 129 -0.38 6.75 3.77
C ARG A 129 -0.33 8.28 3.67
N ASP A 130 -0.10 8.79 2.48
CA ASP A 130 0.12 10.19 2.18
C ASP A 130 -0.37 10.54 0.77
N ILE A 131 -1.42 9.86 0.33
CA ILE A 131 -1.99 10.06 -1.01
C ILE A 131 -2.52 11.48 -1.13
N GLY A 132 -3.39 11.92 -0.24
CA GLY A 132 -4.01 13.24 -0.30
C GLY A 132 -3.09 14.39 0.12
N THR A 133 -1.89 14.11 0.68
CA THR A 133 -0.89 15.14 0.99
C THR A 133 0.23 15.22 -0.04
N THR A 134 0.65 14.08 -0.59
CA THR A 134 1.84 13.99 -1.45
C THR A 134 1.51 13.59 -2.88
N VAL A 135 0.75 12.50 -3.07
CA VAL A 135 0.52 11.94 -4.41
C VAL A 135 -0.53 12.75 -5.17
N LEU A 136 -1.69 12.95 -4.58
CA LEU A 136 -2.86 13.64 -5.12
C LEU A 136 -3.27 14.82 -4.21
N PRO A 137 -2.44 15.86 -4.06
CA PRO A 137 -2.71 16.95 -3.13
C PRO A 137 -3.96 17.75 -3.48
N ASN A 138 -4.41 17.65 -4.72
CA ASN A 138 -5.62 18.30 -5.24
C ASN A 138 -6.76 17.29 -5.50
N ALA A 139 -6.75 16.11 -4.83
CA ALA A 139 -7.83 15.15 -4.96
C ALA A 139 -9.20 15.78 -4.62
N ASP A 140 -10.23 15.42 -5.40
CA ASP A 140 -11.60 15.93 -5.22
C ASP A 140 -12.19 15.50 -3.86
N LEU A 141 -11.76 14.34 -3.35
CA LEU A 141 -12.17 13.85 -2.04
C LEU A 141 -10.96 13.21 -1.34
N LYS A 142 -10.73 13.62 -0.09
CA LYS A 142 -9.70 13.08 0.78
C LYS A 142 -10.32 12.49 2.03
N ILE A 143 -10.06 11.21 2.26
CA ILE A 143 -10.59 10.45 3.40
C ILE A 143 -9.41 9.93 4.23
N PHE A 144 -9.45 10.17 5.54
CA PHE A 144 -8.56 9.54 6.48
C PHE A 144 -9.32 8.45 7.24
N LEU A 145 -9.00 7.18 6.95
CA LEU A 145 -9.61 6.03 7.59
C LEU A 145 -8.76 5.59 8.77
N SER A 146 -9.35 5.61 9.96
CA SER A 146 -8.71 5.23 11.21
C SER A 146 -9.40 4.01 11.82
N ALA A 147 -8.70 3.33 12.72
CA ALA A 147 -9.22 2.32 13.63
C ALA A 147 -8.30 2.26 14.85
N SER A 148 -8.81 1.82 16.00
CA SER A 148 -7.99 1.70 17.20
C SER A 148 -6.78 0.78 17.00
N VAL A 149 -5.75 0.94 17.82
CA VAL A 149 -4.54 0.09 17.75
C VAL A 149 -4.92 -1.38 17.96
N GLU A 150 -5.80 -1.63 18.92
CA GLU A 150 -6.28 -2.96 19.29
C GLU A 150 -7.04 -3.62 18.13
N GLU A 151 -7.95 -2.88 17.47
CA GLU A 151 -8.71 -3.40 16.34
C GLU A 151 -7.80 -3.74 15.14
N ARG A 152 -6.81 -2.89 14.87
CA ARG A 152 -5.82 -3.11 13.81
C ARG A 152 -4.89 -4.29 14.11
N ALA A 153 -4.44 -4.41 15.36
CA ALA A 153 -3.66 -5.56 15.82
C ALA A 153 -4.47 -6.85 15.72
N LYS A 154 -5.76 -6.84 16.13
CA LYS A 154 -6.65 -7.99 16.02
C LYS A 154 -6.84 -8.45 14.57
N ARG A 155 -7.09 -7.53 13.64
CA ARG A 155 -7.20 -7.84 12.20
C ARG A 155 -5.91 -8.46 11.66
N ARG A 156 -4.76 -7.88 12.03
CA ARG A 156 -3.45 -8.40 11.63
C ARG A 156 -3.16 -9.77 12.22
N TYR A 157 -3.52 -9.99 13.48
CA TYR A 157 -3.37 -11.28 14.14
C TYR A 157 -4.19 -12.37 13.44
N GLN A 158 -5.44 -12.09 13.10
CA GLN A 158 -6.30 -13.02 12.37
C GLN A 158 -5.74 -13.35 10.97
N GLU A 159 -5.24 -12.33 10.25
CA GLU A 159 -4.58 -12.52 8.96
C GLU A 159 -3.35 -13.44 9.06
N LEU A 160 -2.52 -13.25 10.07
CA LEU A 160 -1.31 -14.06 10.28
C LEU A 160 -1.66 -15.48 10.71
N LEU A 161 -2.64 -15.66 11.58
CA LEU A 161 -3.14 -16.98 11.96
C LEU A 161 -3.68 -17.77 10.76
N SER A 162 -4.43 -17.13 9.87
CA SER A 162 -4.95 -17.78 8.65
C SER A 162 -3.83 -18.25 7.70
N LYS A 163 -2.63 -17.65 7.81
CA LYS A 163 -1.42 -18.01 7.07
C LYS A 163 -0.50 -18.99 7.85
N GLY A 164 -0.97 -19.51 9.00
CA GLY A 164 -0.21 -20.45 9.83
C GLY A 164 0.94 -19.82 10.63
N VAL A 165 0.96 -18.47 10.75
CA VAL A 165 1.98 -17.76 11.54
C VAL A 165 1.43 -17.52 12.94
N VAL A 166 2.08 -18.08 13.95
CA VAL A 166 1.73 -17.89 15.36
C VAL A 166 2.63 -16.80 15.95
N LEU A 167 2.02 -15.74 16.46
CA LEU A 167 2.70 -14.61 17.10
C LEU A 167 2.05 -14.30 18.46
N ASP A 168 2.82 -13.64 19.32
CA ASP A 168 2.32 -13.06 20.56
C ASP A 168 1.46 -11.83 20.23
N PHE A 169 0.22 -11.80 20.76
CA PHE A 169 -0.72 -10.71 20.48
C PHE A 169 -0.32 -9.38 21.13
N ASP A 170 0.24 -9.42 22.34
CA ASP A 170 0.67 -8.23 23.06
C ASP A 170 1.87 -7.57 22.35
N GLN A 171 2.81 -8.39 21.85
CA GLN A 171 3.91 -7.90 21.01
C GLN A 171 3.38 -7.26 19.73
N LEU A 172 2.39 -7.86 19.10
CA LEU A 172 1.77 -7.30 17.88
C LEU A 172 1.06 -5.97 18.12
N ILE A 173 0.43 -5.77 19.27
CA ILE A 173 -0.15 -4.48 19.69
C ILE A 173 0.96 -3.43 19.80
N ALA A 174 2.07 -3.74 20.47
CA ALA A 174 3.19 -2.84 20.63
C ALA A 174 3.79 -2.40 19.29
N ASP A 175 4.00 -3.35 18.38
CA ASP A 175 4.50 -3.10 17.02
C ASP A 175 3.52 -2.25 16.19
N THR A 176 2.22 -2.52 16.31
CA THR A 176 1.16 -1.77 15.63
C THR A 176 1.08 -0.33 16.12
N ASN A 177 1.29 -0.08 17.41
CA ASN A 177 1.30 1.26 18.00
C ASN A 177 2.49 2.08 17.50
N PHE A 178 3.69 1.50 17.46
CA PHE A 178 4.90 2.17 16.97
C PHE A 178 4.77 2.67 15.52
N ILE A 179 4.13 1.88 14.65
CA ILE A 179 3.91 2.23 13.23
C ILE A 179 2.89 3.38 13.08
N SER A 180 1.97 3.54 14.04
CA SER A 180 0.86 4.51 13.99
C SER A 180 1.27 5.97 14.07
N LEU A 181 2.41 6.27 14.68
CA LEU A 181 2.84 7.64 15.01
C LEU A 181 3.29 8.48 13.79
N LYS A 182 3.31 7.91 12.60
CA LYS A 182 3.86 8.56 11.38
C LYS A 182 2.84 9.05 10.36
N THR A 183 1.53 8.86 10.62
CA THR A 183 0.50 9.24 9.63
C THR A 183 -0.20 10.51 10.08
N THR A 184 -0.09 11.59 9.29
CA THR A 184 -0.72 12.88 9.56
C THR A 184 -1.82 13.16 8.53
N TYR A 185 -2.87 13.85 8.94
CA TYR A 185 -3.93 14.39 8.07
C TYR A 185 -4.06 15.90 8.26
N THR A 186 -4.67 16.56 7.31
CA THR A 186 -4.94 18.01 7.32
C THR A 186 -6.43 18.28 7.57
N PRO A 187 -6.84 19.52 7.97
CA PRO A 187 -8.22 19.83 8.33
C PRO A 187 -9.27 19.66 7.21
N ASP A 188 -8.85 19.58 5.96
CA ASP A 188 -9.70 19.39 4.78
C ASP A 188 -10.07 17.93 4.48
N TRP A 189 -9.75 17.01 5.40
CA TRP A 189 -10.03 15.59 5.23
C TRP A 189 -11.30 15.15 5.95
N PHE A 190 -12.00 14.18 5.35
CA PHE A 190 -13.05 13.44 6.06
C PHE A 190 -12.41 12.33 6.88
N VAL A 191 -12.52 12.42 8.21
CA VAL A 191 -11.99 11.40 9.13
C VAL A 191 -13.10 10.40 9.44
N ILE A 192 -12.83 9.11 9.22
CA ILE A 192 -13.72 7.99 9.53
C ILE A 192 -12.95 7.04 10.45
N SER A 193 -13.51 6.75 11.64
CA SER A 193 -12.91 5.89 12.67
C SER A 193 -13.81 4.71 13.04
#